data_daaceeb6bbc858d2da2b60d7fd07a29a
#
_entry.id   daaceeb6bbc858d2da2b60d7fd07a29a
#
_cell.length_a   1.000
_cell.length_b   1.000
_cell.length_c   1.000
_cell.angle_alpha   90.00
_cell.angle_beta   90.00
_cell.angle_gamma   90.00
#
_symmetry.space_group_name_H-M   'P 1'
#
loop_
_entity.id
_entity.type
_entity.pdbx_description
1 polymer ?
#
loop_
_entity_poly.entity_id
_entity_poly.type
_entity_poly.pdbx_seq_one_letter_code
_entity_poly.pdbx_strand_id
1 'polypeptide(L)'
;GSKEKVEEYYNKTSTQIREMLRENIRDGKTVQKMQQQIVGDIKITPAEVRRYFKDLPQDSIPFIPTQVEVQIITMEPKIPQEEIERVKKTLRDYTERVTSGEIAFSTLARLYSEDEGSRRRGGELGFMGRAELVPEYANVAFNLQDPNKVSKIVESEFGFHIIQLIEKR
;
A
#
# COMPACT_ATOMS: atom_id res chain seq x y z
N GLY A 1 -4.86 34.83 12.17
CA GLY A 1 -4.74 35.38 13.50
C GLY A 1 -4.79 36.88 13.45
N SER A 2 -5.49 37.57 14.37
CA SER A 2 -5.57 38.99 14.36
C SER A 2 -4.29 39.59 14.93
N LYS A 3 -4.02 40.86 14.58
CA LYS A 3 -2.88 41.67 15.05
C LYS A 3 -2.85 41.75 16.59
N GLU A 4 -4.02 41.87 17.19
CA GLU A 4 -4.23 41.99 18.64
C GLU A 4 -3.74 40.77 19.40
N LYS A 5 -4.00 39.56 18.88
CA LYS A 5 -3.55 38.30 19.48
C LYS A 5 -2.02 38.17 19.50
N VAL A 6 -1.36 38.69 18.47
CA VAL A 6 0.12 38.67 18.40
C VAL A 6 0.71 39.66 19.40
N GLU A 7 0.12 40.89 19.55
CA GLU A 7 0.54 41.88 20.52
C GLU A 7 0.34 41.38 21.95
N GLU A 8 -0.76 40.69 22.22
CA GLU A 8 -1.06 40.05 23.51
C GLU A 8 -0.05 38.95 23.85
N TYR A 9 0.21 38.04 22.89
CA TYR A 9 1.14 36.93 23.08
C TYR A 9 2.57 37.39 23.41
N TYR A 10 3.06 38.42 22.72
CA TYR A 10 4.40 38.97 22.94
C TYR A 10 4.45 40.04 24.02
N ASN A 11 3.31 40.48 24.54
CA ASN A 11 3.17 41.60 25.46
C ASN A 11 3.93 42.85 24.96
N LYS A 12 3.84 43.15 23.69
CA LYS A 12 4.54 44.20 22.96
C LYS A 12 3.67 44.77 21.85
N THR A 13 3.88 46.04 21.53
CA THR A 13 3.23 46.64 20.36
C THR A 13 3.79 46.07 19.05
N SER A 14 3.02 46.14 17.98
CA SER A 14 3.45 45.70 16.64
C SER A 14 4.75 46.35 16.18
N THR A 15 5.00 47.59 16.58
CA THR A 15 6.25 48.31 16.27
C THR A 15 7.44 47.69 17.02
N GLN A 16 7.28 47.39 18.30
CA GLN A 16 8.31 46.76 19.12
C GLN A 16 8.59 45.31 18.65
N ILE A 17 7.56 44.58 18.30
CA ILE A 17 7.71 43.22 17.74
C ILE A 17 8.48 43.25 16.40
N ARG A 18 8.16 44.22 15.55
CA ARG A 18 8.85 44.38 14.26
C ARG A 18 10.32 44.77 14.45
N GLU A 19 10.64 45.60 15.40
CA GLU A 19 12.01 45.99 15.69
C GLU A 19 12.81 44.81 16.27
N MET A 20 12.25 44.08 17.22
CA MET A 20 12.84 42.86 17.79
C MET A 20 13.10 41.80 16.70
N LEU A 21 12.14 41.56 15.80
CA LEU A 21 12.30 40.62 14.69
C LEU A 21 13.36 41.11 13.69
N ARG A 22 13.45 42.42 13.45
CA ARG A 22 14.48 43.01 12.57
C ARG A 22 15.88 42.79 13.12
N GLU A 23 16.07 42.96 14.42
CA GLU A 23 17.37 42.70 15.07
C GLU A 23 17.73 41.24 15.00
N ASN A 24 16.83 40.31 15.35
CA ASN A 24 17.06 38.87 15.28
C ASN A 24 17.41 38.42 13.85
N ILE A 25 16.72 38.95 12.84
CA ILE A 25 17.01 38.64 11.44
C ILE A 25 18.35 39.20 11.02
N ARG A 26 18.71 40.42 11.47
CA ARG A 26 20.01 41.02 11.19
C ARG A 26 21.13 40.18 11.77
N ASP A 27 21.01 39.78 13.02
CA ASP A 27 22.03 39.00 13.72
C ASP A 27 22.19 37.62 13.06
N GLY A 28 21.08 36.93 12.77
CA GLY A 28 21.08 35.66 12.06
C GLY A 28 21.74 35.73 10.67
N LYS A 29 21.42 36.80 9.90
CA LYS A 29 22.08 37.04 8.60
C LYS A 29 23.55 37.38 8.72
N THR A 30 23.91 38.10 9.78
CA THR A 30 25.34 38.46 10.04
C THR A 30 26.14 37.19 10.35
N VAL A 31 25.64 36.35 11.24
CA VAL A 31 26.25 35.03 11.54
C VAL A 31 26.38 34.16 10.28
N GLN A 32 25.29 34.05 9.52
CA GLN A 32 25.31 33.29 8.27
C GLN A 32 26.33 33.81 7.25
N LYS A 33 26.41 35.13 7.10
CA LYS A 33 27.39 35.78 6.21
C LYS A 33 28.84 35.54 6.68
N MET A 34 29.07 35.63 7.99
CA MET A 34 30.38 35.37 8.59
C MET A 34 30.77 33.90 8.38
N GLN A 35 29.85 32.95 8.63
CA GLN A 35 30.08 31.53 8.34
C GLN A 35 30.41 31.31 6.86
N GLN A 36 29.66 31.91 5.95
CA GLN A 36 29.91 31.81 4.53
C GLN A 36 31.25 32.38 4.09
N GLN A 37 31.71 33.48 4.73
CA GLN A 37 33.04 34.00 4.46
C GLN A 37 34.17 33.12 4.99
N ILE A 38 33.96 32.44 6.12
CA ILE A 38 34.98 31.56 6.71
C ILE A 38 35.09 30.26 5.90
N VAL A 39 33.94 29.67 5.47
CA VAL A 39 33.93 28.35 4.83
C VAL A 39 33.79 28.41 3.30
N GLY A 40 33.42 29.57 2.72
CA GLY A 40 33.10 29.70 1.30
C GLY A 40 34.27 29.41 0.35
N ASP A 41 35.50 29.62 0.82
CA ASP A 41 36.73 29.39 0.05
C ASP A 41 37.36 27.99 0.30
N ILE A 42 36.75 27.19 1.19
CA ILE A 42 37.24 25.83 1.47
C ILE A 42 36.89 24.93 0.29
N LYS A 43 37.89 24.56 -0.49
CA LYS A 43 37.76 23.59 -1.58
C LYS A 43 38.35 22.25 -1.12
N ILE A 44 37.46 21.29 -0.97
CA ILE A 44 37.86 19.92 -0.63
C ILE A 44 38.27 19.20 -1.90
N THR A 45 39.48 18.66 -1.91
CA THR A 45 40.02 17.89 -3.04
C THR A 45 39.66 16.41 -2.92
N PRO A 46 39.54 15.66 -4.02
CA PRO A 46 39.31 14.21 -3.98
C PRO A 46 40.38 13.44 -3.18
N ALA A 47 41.59 13.99 -3.07
CA ALA A 47 42.65 13.38 -2.29
C ALA A 47 42.42 13.52 -0.78
N GLU A 48 41.91 14.67 -0.34
CA GLU A 48 41.55 14.89 1.06
C GLU A 48 40.34 14.05 1.49
N VAL A 49 39.36 13.90 0.62
CA VAL A 49 38.22 12.98 0.84
C VAL A 49 38.71 11.55 1.02
N ARG A 50 39.57 11.07 0.11
CA ARG A 50 40.15 9.71 0.22
C ARG A 50 40.97 9.52 1.49
N ARG A 51 41.73 10.52 1.91
CA ARG A 51 42.51 10.47 3.15
C ARG A 51 41.61 10.36 4.37
N TYR A 52 40.59 11.18 4.43
CA TYR A 52 39.60 11.17 5.51
C TYR A 52 38.96 9.78 5.71
N PHE A 53 38.49 9.17 4.62
CA PHE A 53 37.90 7.84 4.69
C PHE A 53 38.90 6.71 4.97
N LYS A 54 40.20 6.89 4.62
CA LYS A 54 41.21 5.91 4.92
C LYS A 54 41.57 5.82 6.41
N ASP A 55 41.45 6.96 7.10
CA ASP A 55 41.79 7.07 8.52
C ASP A 55 40.56 6.74 9.44
N LEU A 56 39.38 6.50 8.86
CA LEU A 56 38.21 6.09 9.62
C LEU A 56 38.21 4.59 9.91
N PRO A 57 37.75 4.15 11.12
CA PRO A 57 37.48 2.74 11.39
C PRO A 57 36.46 2.18 10.39
N GLN A 58 36.62 0.92 10.01
CA GLN A 58 35.81 0.31 8.94
C GLN A 58 34.33 0.19 9.27
N ASP A 59 33.99 0.07 10.53
CA ASP A 59 32.62 0.09 11.05
C ASP A 59 31.95 1.48 11.07
N SER A 60 32.77 2.53 10.95
CA SER A 60 32.30 3.91 10.84
C SER A 60 32.11 4.40 9.40
N ILE A 61 32.51 3.58 8.41
CA ILE A 61 32.29 3.90 6.99
C ILE A 61 30.88 3.48 6.61
N PRO A 62 30.01 4.41 6.13
CA PRO A 62 28.66 4.05 5.72
C PRO A 62 28.68 3.06 4.55
N PHE A 63 28.03 1.92 4.74
CA PHE A 63 27.84 0.94 3.69
C PHE A 63 26.83 1.46 2.67
N ILE A 64 27.24 1.68 1.44
CA ILE A 64 26.35 2.00 0.33
C ILE A 64 26.12 0.71 -0.45
N PRO A 65 24.92 0.11 -0.36
CA PRO A 65 24.60 -1.11 -1.11
C PRO A 65 24.67 -0.84 -2.61
N THR A 66 24.99 -1.86 -3.37
CA THR A 66 24.94 -1.80 -4.83
C THR A 66 23.54 -1.45 -5.29
N GLN A 67 23.41 -0.44 -6.12
CA GLN A 67 22.17 -0.03 -6.77
C GLN A 67 22.27 -0.37 -8.25
N VAL A 68 21.20 -0.83 -8.82
CA VAL A 68 21.08 -1.12 -10.24
C VAL A 68 19.92 -0.32 -10.82
N GLU A 69 20.12 0.24 -12.00
CA GLU A 69 19.06 0.83 -12.80
C GLU A 69 18.64 -0.21 -13.84
N VAL A 70 17.36 -0.53 -13.88
CA VAL A 70 16.83 -1.57 -14.76
C VAL A 70 15.64 -1.02 -15.55
N GLN A 71 15.47 -1.55 -16.75
CA GLN A 71 14.28 -1.34 -17.56
C GLN A 71 13.56 -2.67 -17.68
N ILE A 72 12.22 -2.65 -17.58
CA ILE A 72 11.37 -3.82 -17.69
C ILE A 72 10.34 -3.62 -18.80
N ILE A 73 10.07 -4.68 -19.56
CA ILE A 73 8.93 -4.76 -20.46
C ILE A 73 8.01 -5.83 -19.92
N THR A 74 6.80 -5.44 -19.54
CA THR A 74 5.77 -6.37 -19.07
C THR A 74 4.72 -6.54 -20.16
N MET A 75 4.36 -7.79 -20.46
CA MET A 75 3.27 -8.13 -21.38
C MET A 75 2.31 -9.07 -20.66
N GLU A 76 1.06 -8.63 -20.55
CA GLU A 76 -0.02 -9.47 -20.01
C GLU A 76 -0.72 -10.20 -21.16
N PRO A 77 -0.86 -11.54 -21.11
CA PRO A 77 -1.63 -12.27 -22.11
C PRO A 77 -3.11 -11.88 -22.01
N LYS A 78 -3.73 -11.54 -23.14
CA LYS A 78 -5.18 -11.29 -23.20
C LYS A 78 -5.92 -12.61 -23.23
N ILE A 79 -6.76 -12.85 -22.23
CA ILE A 79 -7.66 -14.01 -22.21
C ILE A 79 -8.76 -13.78 -23.26
N PRO A 80 -8.99 -14.71 -24.20
CA PRO A 80 -10.07 -14.59 -25.18
C PRO A 80 -11.44 -14.48 -24.48
N GLN A 81 -12.30 -13.63 -24.98
CA GLN A 81 -13.65 -13.44 -24.43
C GLN A 81 -14.47 -14.75 -24.41
N GLU A 82 -14.25 -15.61 -25.37
CA GLU A 82 -14.90 -16.94 -25.43
C GLU A 82 -14.56 -17.79 -24.21
N GLU A 83 -13.32 -17.75 -23.74
CA GLU A 83 -12.88 -18.49 -22.57
C GLU A 83 -13.51 -17.93 -21.29
N ILE A 84 -13.60 -16.62 -21.17
CA ILE A 84 -14.31 -15.97 -20.06
C ILE A 84 -15.77 -16.41 -20.02
N GLU A 85 -16.46 -16.41 -21.15
CA GLU A 85 -17.86 -16.84 -21.20
C GLU A 85 -18.02 -18.34 -20.93
N ARG A 86 -17.07 -19.16 -21.35
CA ARG A 86 -17.04 -20.59 -21.04
C ARG A 86 -16.96 -20.81 -19.53
N VAL A 87 -16.04 -20.13 -18.84
CA VAL A 87 -15.89 -20.21 -17.38
C VAL A 87 -17.13 -19.72 -16.66
N LYS A 88 -17.69 -18.59 -17.06
CA LYS A 88 -18.93 -18.03 -16.50
C LYS A 88 -20.11 -19.00 -16.69
N LYS A 89 -20.21 -19.65 -17.83
CA LYS A 89 -21.25 -20.65 -18.10
C LYS A 89 -21.10 -21.87 -17.17
N THR A 90 -19.89 -22.35 -16.99
CA THR A 90 -19.58 -23.47 -16.09
C THR A 90 -19.94 -23.11 -14.63
N LEU A 91 -19.60 -21.92 -14.18
CA LEU A 91 -19.97 -21.46 -12.82
C LEU A 91 -21.47 -21.30 -12.63
N ARG A 92 -22.23 -20.90 -13.68
CA ARG A 92 -23.70 -20.89 -13.62
C ARG A 92 -24.27 -22.29 -13.46
N ASP A 93 -23.76 -23.24 -14.24
CA ASP A 93 -24.15 -24.66 -14.12
C ASP A 93 -23.87 -25.18 -12.70
N TYR A 94 -22.71 -24.91 -12.14
CA TYR A 94 -22.41 -25.28 -10.76
C TYR A 94 -23.35 -24.64 -9.76
N THR A 95 -23.71 -23.37 -9.95
CA THR A 95 -24.68 -22.67 -9.10
C THR A 95 -26.06 -23.34 -9.15
N GLU A 96 -26.53 -23.72 -10.35
CA GLU A 96 -27.82 -24.39 -10.53
C GLU A 96 -27.83 -25.76 -9.84
N ARG A 97 -26.80 -26.55 -10.00
CA ARG A 97 -26.67 -27.88 -9.40
C ARG A 97 -26.59 -27.85 -7.87
N VAL A 98 -25.91 -26.84 -7.31
CA VAL A 98 -25.91 -26.64 -5.85
C VAL A 98 -27.28 -26.19 -5.37
N THR A 99 -27.90 -25.23 -6.05
CA THR A 99 -29.18 -24.65 -5.64
C THR A 99 -30.33 -25.66 -5.75
N SER A 100 -30.27 -26.57 -6.74
CA SER A 100 -31.23 -27.68 -6.87
C SER A 100 -31.03 -28.80 -5.85
N GLY A 101 -29.91 -28.75 -5.11
CA GLY A 101 -29.56 -29.84 -4.17
C GLY A 101 -28.99 -31.10 -4.83
N GLU A 102 -28.68 -31.06 -6.12
CA GLU A 102 -28.08 -32.19 -6.85
C GLU A 102 -26.70 -32.54 -6.29
N ILE A 103 -25.91 -31.54 -5.92
CA ILE A 103 -24.55 -31.73 -5.42
C ILE A 103 -24.22 -30.66 -4.34
N ALA A 104 -23.47 -31.07 -3.33
CA ALA A 104 -23.01 -30.12 -2.31
C ALA A 104 -21.93 -29.19 -2.87
N PHE A 105 -21.94 -27.92 -2.48
CA PHE A 105 -20.94 -26.91 -2.85
C PHE A 105 -19.52 -27.38 -2.55
N SER A 106 -19.32 -27.97 -1.36
CA SER A 106 -18.00 -28.48 -0.93
C SER A 106 -17.48 -29.60 -1.83
N THR A 107 -18.38 -30.41 -2.41
CA THR A 107 -17.99 -31.48 -3.36
C THR A 107 -17.54 -30.85 -4.68
N LEU A 108 -18.28 -29.89 -5.23
CA LEU A 108 -17.87 -29.18 -6.44
C LEU A 108 -16.53 -28.45 -6.24
N ALA A 109 -16.36 -27.78 -5.10
CA ALA A 109 -15.11 -27.10 -4.79
C ALA A 109 -13.92 -28.05 -4.74
N ARG A 110 -14.06 -29.24 -4.14
CA ARG A 110 -13.00 -30.27 -4.13
C ARG A 110 -12.63 -30.79 -5.52
N LEU A 111 -13.61 -30.92 -6.39
CA LEU A 111 -13.41 -31.47 -7.72
C LEU A 111 -12.87 -30.45 -8.71
N TYR A 112 -13.39 -29.24 -8.68
CA TYR A 112 -13.22 -28.26 -9.77
C TYR A 112 -12.63 -26.92 -9.38
N SER A 113 -12.50 -26.59 -8.08
CA SER A 113 -11.87 -25.33 -7.69
C SER A 113 -10.39 -25.31 -8.07
N GLU A 114 -9.93 -24.20 -8.59
CA GLU A 114 -8.53 -23.94 -8.89
C GLU A 114 -7.80 -23.25 -7.72
N ASP A 115 -8.55 -22.87 -6.66
CA ASP A 115 -7.93 -22.37 -5.43
C ASP A 115 -7.34 -23.52 -4.60
N GLU A 116 -6.05 -23.74 -4.75
CA GLU A 116 -5.33 -24.79 -4.03
C GLU A 116 -5.38 -24.62 -2.51
N GLY A 117 -5.52 -23.39 -2.04
CA GLY A 117 -5.56 -23.05 -0.61
C GLY A 117 -6.78 -23.60 0.12
N SER A 118 -7.94 -23.61 -0.53
CA SER A 118 -9.21 -24.06 0.07
C SER A 118 -9.80 -25.32 -0.57
N ARG A 119 -9.43 -25.66 -1.80
CA ARG A 119 -9.97 -26.78 -2.56
C ARG A 119 -10.06 -28.09 -1.75
N ARG A 120 -8.97 -28.46 -1.06
CA ARG A 120 -8.92 -29.71 -0.27
C ARG A 120 -9.88 -29.70 0.90
N ARG A 121 -10.24 -28.51 1.40
CA ARG A 121 -11.23 -28.32 2.46
C ARG A 121 -12.64 -28.06 1.93
N GLY A 122 -12.88 -28.29 0.63
CA GLY A 122 -14.18 -28.06 0.02
C GLY A 122 -14.51 -26.58 -0.20
N GLY A 123 -13.51 -25.74 -0.37
CA GLY A 123 -13.66 -24.30 -0.56
C GLY A 123 -13.78 -23.50 0.75
N GLU A 124 -13.64 -24.14 1.92
CA GLU A 124 -13.76 -23.46 3.21
C GLU A 124 -12.55 -22.57 3.51
N LEU A 125 -12.81 -21.28 3.73
CA LEU A 125 -11.81 -20.29 4.11
C LEU A 125 -11.72 -20.09 5.64
N GLY A 126 -12.71 -20.59 6.39
CA GLY A 126 -12.87 -20.29 7.82
C GLY A 126 -13.49 -18.90 8.06
N PHE A 127 -13.45 -18.45 9.31
CA PHE A 127 -13.92 -17.10 9.64
C PHE A 127 -12.84 -16.09 9.26
N MET A 128 -13.21 -15.16 8.41
CA MET A 128 -12.32 -14.09 7.92
C MET A 128 -12.96 -12.73 8.11
N GLY A 129 -12.14 -11.76 8.50
CA GLY A 129 -12.53 -10.36 8.55
C GLY A 129 -12.61 -9.74 7.15
N ARG A 130 -13.38 -8.64 7.04
CA ARG A 130 -13.55 -7.94 5.76
C ARG A 130 -12.22 -7.49 5.14
N ALA A 131 -11.23 -7.12 5.95
CA ALA A 131 -9.93 -6.65 5.50
C ALA A 131 -8.97 -7.77 5.05
N GLU A 132 -9.32 -9.03 5.29
CA GLU A 132 -8.53 -10.19 4.91
C GLU A 132 -8.93 -10.76 3.53
N LEU A 133 -10.01 -10.23 2.97
CA LEU A 133 -10.55 -10.61 1.67
C LEU A 133 -10.39 -9.46 0.67
N VAL A 134 -10.22 -9.79 -0.60
CA VAL A 134 -10.25 -8.77 -1.66
C VAL A 134 -11.62 -8.07 -1.69
N PRO A 135 -11.68 -6.77 -1.99
CA PRO A 135 -12.90 -5.96 -1.85
C PRO A 135 -14.12 -6.52 -2.59
N GLU A 136 -13.92 -7.05 -3.79
CA GLU A 136 -14.99 -7.60 -4.64
C GLU A 136 -15.62 -8.83 -3.97
N TYR A 137 -14.79 -9.73 -3.46
CA TYR A 137 -15.21 -10.93 -2.73
C TYR A 137 -15.87 -10.56 -1.40
N ALA A 138 -15.22 -9.68 -0.61
CA ALA A 138 -15.72 -9.22 0.68
C ALA A 138 -17.12 -8.57 0.55
N ASN A 139 -17.33 -7.73 -0.46
CA ASN A 139 -18.62 -7.07 -0.68
C ASN A 139 -19.75 -8.06 -0.91
N VAL A 140 -19.49 -9.15 -1.61
CA VAL A 140 -20.51 -10.18 -1.84
C VAL A 140 -20.67 -11.07 -0.63
N ALA A 141 -19.57 -11.61 -0.07
CA ALA A 141 -19.60 -12.55 1.05
C ALA A 141 -20.31 -11.96 2.29
N PHE A 142 -20.00 -10.69 2.64
CA PHE A 142 -20.62 -10.03 3.81
C PHE A 142 -22.09 -9.60 3.60
N ASN A 143 -22.55 -9.52 2.35
CA ASN A 143 -23.96 -9.25 2.02
C ASN A 143 -24.80 -10.52 1.90
N LEU A 144 -24.21 -11.70 1.85
CA LEU A 144 -24.95 -12.97 1.91
C LEU A 144 -25.59 -13.11 3.30
N GLN A 145 -26.86 -13.54 3.30
CA GLN A 145 -27.66 -13.71 4.51
C GLN A 145 -28.18 -15.14 4.67
N ASP A 146 -28.31 -15.86 3.56
CA ASP A 146 -28.87 -17.19 3.51
C ASP A 146 -27.74 -18.21 3.19
N PRO A 147 -27.44 -19.12 4.12
CA PRO A 147 -26.40 -20.14 3.89
C PRO A 147 -26.73 -21.14 2.78
N ASN A 148 -28.00 -21.24 2.36
CA ASN A 148 -28.42 -22.12 1.28
C ASN A 148 -28.29 -21.47 -0.11
N LYS A 149 -27.98 -20.18 -0.17
CA LYS A 149 -27.82 -19.47 -1.44
C LYS A 149 -26.37 -19.36 -1.86
N VAL A 150 -26.13 -19.64 -3.14
CA VAL A 150 -24.87 -19.34 -3.83
C VAL A 150 -24.97 -17.92 -4.40
N SER A 151 -23.90 -17.17 -4.32
CA SER A 151 -23.80 -15.81 -4.88
C SER A 151 -23.91 -15.81 -6.40
N LYS A 152 -24.13 -14.62 -6.96
CA LYS A 152 -23.78 -14.38 -8.38
C LYS A 152 -22.28 -14.54 -8.56
N ILE A 153 -21.84 -14.72 -9.81
CA ILE A 153 -20.42 -14.75 -10.15
C ILE A 153 -19.77 -13.44 -9.75
N VAL A 154 -18.68 -13.55 -9.01
CA VAL A 154 -17.82 -12.44 -8.57
C VAL A 154 -16.53 -12.51 -9.37
N GLU A 155 -16.14 -11.39 -9.96
CA GLU A 155 -14.87 -11.23 -10.65
C GLU A 155 -13.88 -10.50 -9.73
N SER A 156 -12.67 -11.02 -9.62
CA SER A 156 -11.57 -10.43 -8.86
C SER A 156 -10.26 -10.58 -9.64
N GLU A 157 -9.17 -10.05 -9.12
CA GLU A 157 -7.83 -10.26 -9.68
C GLU A 157 -7.40 -11.74 -9.74
N PHE A 158 -8.03 -12.61 -8.92
CA PHE A 158 -7.77 -14.04 -8.88
C PHE A 158 -8.69 -14.87 -9.78
N GLY A 159 -9.59 -14.23 -10.53
CA GLY A 159 -10.50 -14.91 -11.46
C GLY A 159 -11.98 -14.78 -11.08
N PHE A 160 -12.77 -15.79 -11.48
CA PHE A 160 -14.22 -15.81 -11.27
C PHE A 160 -14.60 -16.75 -10.13
N HIS A 161 -15.44 -16.29 -9.23
CA HIS A 161 -15.82 -17.01 -8.02
C HIS A 161 -17.33 -17.09 -7.88
N ILE A 162 -17.81 -18.18 -7.27
CA ILE A 162 -19.13 -18.28 -6.66
C ILE A 162 -18.94 -18.53 -5.16
N ILE A 163 -19.77 -17.94 -4.33
CA ILE A 163 -19.59 -17.90 -2.87
C ILE A 163 -20.82 -18.46 -2.20
N GLN A 164 -20.64 -19.33 -1.22
CA GLN A 164 -21.69 -19.77 -0.32
C GLN A 164 -21.37 -19.38 1.11
N LEU A 165 -22.32 -18.81 1.82
CA LEU A 165 -22.19 -18.52 3.25
C LEU A 165 -22.33 -19.83 4.04
N ILE A 166 -21.44 -20.08 5.00
CA ILE A 166 -21.55 -21.18 5.95
C ILE A 166 -22.15 -20.66 7.25
N GLU A 167 -21.52 -19.68 7.84
CA GLU A 167 -21.94 -19.07 9.11
C GLU A 167 -21.54 -17.60 9.16
N LYS A 168 -22.28 -16.77 9.91
CA LYS A 168 -21.98 -15.37 10.16
C LYS A 168 -21.97 -15.13 11.66
N ARG A 169 -20.91 -14.53 12.16
CA ARG A 169 -20.74 -14.15 13.57
C ARG A 169 -20.62 -12.65 13.73
#